data_720de293d58ace212599a5a8eb11e19e
#
_entry.id   720de293d58ace212599a5a8eb11e19e
#
_cell.length_a   1.000
_cell.length_b   1.000
_cell.length_c   1.000
_cell.angle_alpha   90.00
_cell.angle_beta   90.00
_cell.angle_gamma   90.00
#
_symmetry.space_group_name_H-M   'P 1'
#
loop_
_entity.id
_entity.type
_entity.pdbx_description
1 polymer ?
#
loop_
_entity_poly.entity_id
_entity_poly.type
_entity_poly.pdbx_seq_one_letter_code
_entity_poly.pdbx_strand_id
1 'polypeptide(L)'
;EDGVTIKEMPVIQEWYDILREKQETKHLSVILTRYVSGSAASMGGHTNVDTENPYIVIDLTDIPDDLQLATVYAATGFATDITVQNGDVGTALLSDELWKLLGANSNPLAADYTMRMVKLIRSQGGVAGVTSQGMADMMALDGGKYGKGILDSCRIKFIMQMEDQEARLVQNILNLTEEETKMITRFRRGEGLLCIGHNHVPSPSMCPPGNMRPLPPRPLTCEQGNKQGWNSSLMARKCR
;
A
#
# COMPACT_ATOMS: atom_id res chain seq x y z
N GLU A 1 34.43 -7.96 -26.17
CA GLU A 1 33.21 -7.12 -25.94
C GLU A 1 32.04 -7.83 -26.62
N ASP A 2 31.48 -8.84 -25.96
CA ASP A 2 30.29 -9.52 -26.42
C ASP A 2 29.09 -8.62 -26.18
N GLY A 3 28.68 -7.91 -27.23
CA GLY A 3 27.56 -6.97 -27.20
C GLY A 3 26.23 -7.69 -26.96
N VAL A 4 25.93 -8.02 -25.71
CA VAL A 4 24.57 -8.37 -25.30
C VAL A 4 23.76 -7.08 -25.27
N THR A 5 23.06 -6.81 -26.34
CA THR A 5 22.06 -5.73 -26.37
C THR A 5 20.93 -6.19 -25.41
N ILE A 6 20.84 -5.56 -24.26
CA ILE A 6 19.71 -5.75 -23.36
C ILE A 6 18.48 -5.21 -24.09
N LYS A 7 17.60 -6.12 -24.54
CA LYS A 7 16.30 -5.72 -25.12
C LYS A 7 15.47 -5.07 -24.04
N GLU A 8 14.73 -4.03 -24.41
CA GLU A 8 13.73 -3.46 -23.52
C GLU A 8 12.75 -4.54 -23.04
N MET A 9 12.29 -4.41 -21.80
CA MET A 9 11.30 -5.33 -21.23
C MET A 9 10.04 -5.30 -22.10
N PRO A 10 9.49 -6.46 -22.52
CA PRO A 10 8.30 -6.51 -23.35
C PRO A 10 7.09 -5.95 -22.58
N VAL A 11 6.25 -5.19 -23.26
CA VAL A 11 4.98 -4.70 -22.75
C VAL A 11 3.85 -5.71 -22.97
N ILE A 12 2.73 -5.54 -22.29
CA ILE A 12 1.57 -6.46 -22.40
C ILE A 12 1.05 -6.55 -23.85
N GLN A 13 1.17 -5.47 -24.63
CA GLN A 13 0.79 -5.46 -26.04
C GLN A 13 1.57 -6.52 -26.85
N GLU A 14 2.87 -6.63 -26.67
CA GLU A 14 3.71 -7.61 -27.39
C GLU A 14 3.35 -9.04 -27.01
N TRP A 15 3.07 -9.30 -25.73
CA TRP A 15 2.55 -10.60 -25.28
C TRP A 15 1.21 -10.94 -25.90
N TYR A 16 0.30 -9.96 -25.95
CA TYR A 16 -1.01 -10.11 -26.57
C TYR A 16 -0.89 -10.51 -28.05
N ASP A 17 -0.04 -9.84 -28.81
CA ASP A 17 0.17 -10.11 -30.23
C ASP A 17 0.70 -11.52 -30.47
N ILE A 18 1.74 -11.95 -29.70
CA ILE A 18 2.29 -13.31 -29.77
C ILE A 18 1.24 -14.38 -29.43
N LEU A 19 0.44 -14.16 -28.37
CA LEU A 19 -0.55 -15.14 -27.94
C LEU A 19 -1.74 -15.23 -28.91
N ARG A 20 -2.06 -14.15 -29.61
CA ARG A 20 -3.14 -14.10 -30.60
C ARG A 20 -2.80 -14.87 -31.88
N GLU A 21 -1.53 -14.93 -32.27
CA GLU A 21 -1.09 -15.61 -33.48
C GLU A 21 -1.28 -17.14 -33.42
N LYS A 22 -1.17 -17.74 -32.25
CA LYS A 22 -1.26 -19.19 -32.06
C LYS A 22 -2.66 -19.62 -31.63
N GLN A 23 -3.23 -20.61 -32.32
CA GLN A 23 -4.57 -21.13 -32.03
C GLN A 23 -4.68 -21.67 -30.59
N GLU A 24 -3.64 -22.29 -30.08
CA GLU A 24 -3.58 -22.91 -28.75
C GLU A 24 -3.62 -21.87 -27.62
N THR A 25 -3.06 -20.68 -27.82
CA THR A 25 -2.95 -19.60 -26.82
C THR A 25 -3.92 -18.46 -27.03
N LYS A 26 -4.73 -18.52 -28.09
CA LYS A 26 -5.71 -17.46 -28.43
C LYS A 26 -6.68 -17.13 -27.29
N HIS A 27 -7.07 -18.13 -26.50
CA HIS A 27 -7.94 -17.90 -25.33
C HIS A 27 -7.28 -17.03 -24.27
N LEU A 28 -5.94 -17.07 -24.12
CA LEU A 28 -5.18 -16.22 -23.20
C LEU A 28 -5.14 -14.77 -23.70
N SER A 29 -5.07 -14.56 -25.02
CA SER A 29 -5.10 -13.20 -25.57
C SER A 29 -6.42 -12.48 -25.25
N VAL A 30 -7.54 -13.20 -25.15
CA VAL A 30 -8.83 -12.62 -24.76
C VAL A 30 -8.77 -12.01 -23.35
N ILE A 31 -8.08 -12.66 -22.42
CA ILE A 31 -7.88 -12.16 -21.06
C ILE A 31 -7.06 -10.88 -21.09
N LEU A 32 -6.00 -10.83 -21.92
CA LEU A 32 -5.11 -9.69 -22.04
C LEU A 32 -5.75 -8.50 -22.78
N THR A 33 -6.81 -8.70 -23.55
CA THR A 33 -7.51 -7.61 -24.28
C THR A 33 -7.84 -6.44 -23.36
N ARG A 34 -8.19 -6.72 -22.10
CA ARG A 34 -8.51 -5.72 -21.10
C ARG A 34 -7.36 -4.74 -20.84
N TYR A 35 -6.12 -5.23 -20.86
CA TYR A 35 -4.90 -4.45 -20.60
C TYR A 35 -4.31 -3.82 -21.87
N VAL A 36 -4.81 -4.19 -23.03
CA VAL A 36 -4.35 -3.69 -24.33
C VAL A 36 -5.27 -2.59 -24.86
N SER A 37 -6.59 -2.83 -24.88
CA SER A 37 -7.59 -1.92 -25.45
C SER A 37 -8.82 -1.72 -24.57
N GLY A 38 -8.87 -2.34 -23.39
CA GLY A 38 -9.97 -2.26 -22.44
C GLY A 38 -9.75 -1.23 -21.32
N SER A 39 -10.52 -1.39 -20.24
CA SER A 39 -10.54 -0.48 -19.08
C SER A 39 -9.19 -0.37 -18.34
N ALA A 40 -8.32 -1.35 -18.50
CA ALA A 40 -7.01 -1.41 -17.87
C ALA A 40 -5.84 -1.11 -18.85
N ALA A 41 -6.12 -0.57 -20.02
CA ALA A 41 -5.10 -0.32 -21.06
C ALA A 41 -3.95 0.58 -20.58
N SER A 42 -4.23 1.47 -19.63
CA SER A 42 -3.20 2.32 -19.01
C SER A 42 -2.14 1.56 -18.21
N MET A 43 -2.44 0.35 -17.78
CA MET A 43 -1.51 -0.51 -17.03
C MET A 43 -0.63 -1.37 -17.95
N GLY A 44 -0.92 -1.40 -19.26
CA GLY A 44 -0.24 -2.25 -20.23
C GLY A 44 1.02 -1.65 -20.86
N GLY A 45 1.34 -0.38 -20.57
CA GLY A 45 2.46 0.36 -21.15
C GLY A 45 3.78 0.22 -20.37
N HIS A 46 4.82 0.88 -20.87
CA HIS A 46 6.09 1.02 -20.14
C HIS A 46 5.91 1.85 -18.87
N THR A 47 6.72 1.55 -17.86
CA THR A 47 6.78 2.33 -16.63
C THR A 47 7.24 3.75 -16.93
N ASN A 48 6.45 4.74 -16.51
CA ASN A 48 6.74 6.17 -16.68
C ASN A 48 6.98 6.88 -15.34
N VAL A 49 7.26 6.13 -14.28
CA VAL A 49 7.55 6.67 -12.96
C VAL A 49 9.02 7.09 -12.92
N ASP A 50 9.26 8.32 -12.44
CA ASP A 50 10.62 8.83 -12.22
C ASP A 50 11.21 8.14 -10.98
N THR A 51 12.09 7.16 -11.20
CA THR A 51 12.75 6.38 -10.15
C THR A 51 13.92 7.10 -9.50
N GLU A 52 14.39 8.20 -10.08
CA GLU A 52 15.43 9.05 -9.50
C GLU A 52 14.90 9.92 -8.35
N ASN A 53 13.57 10.05 -8.26
CA ASN A 53 12.95 10.80 -7.17
C ASN A 53 12.96 9.97 -5.88
N PRO A 54 13.61 10.45 -4.80
CA PRO A 54 13.65 9.72 -3.52
C PRO A 54 12.28 9.64 -2.82
N TYR A 55 11.28 10.39 -3.26
CA TYR A 55 9.94 10.39 -2.69
C TYR A 55 8.89 10.12 -3.77
N ILE A 56 8.34 8.92 -3.76
CA ILE A 56 7.35 8.46 -4.72
C ILE A 56 6.03 8.20 -3.98
N VAL A 57 4.94 8.73 -4.51
CA VAL A 57 3.57 8.48 -4.00
C VAL A 57 2.77 7.77 -5.07
N ILE A 58 2.21 6.62 -4.72
CA ILE A 58 1.30 5.85 -5.57
C ILE A 58 -0.10 5.99 -4.97
N ASP A 59 -0.99 6.69 -5.67
CA ASP A 59 -2.37 6.88 -5.25
C ASP A 59 -3.25 5.78 -5.85
N LEU A 60 -3.91 5.00 -4.97
CA LEU A 60 -4.77 3.88 -5.32
C LEU A 60 -6.26 4.18 -5.08
N THR A 61 -6.62 5.44 -4.85
CA THR A 61 -7.97 5.82 -4.35
C THR A 61 -9.07 5.56 -5.37
N ASP A 62 -8.84 5.84 -6.64
CA ASP A 62 -9.86 5.81 -7.71
C ASP A 62 -9.75 4.58 -8.61
N ILE A 63 -9.17 3.50 -8.10
CA ILE A 63 -9.00 2.28 -8.88
C ILE A 63 -10.26 1.42 -8.81
N PRO A 64 -10.83 1.01 -9.95
CA PRO A 64 -11.96 0.09 -9.97
C PRO A 64 -11.65 -1.21 -9.23
N ASP A 65 -12.63 -1.76 -8.51
CA ASP A 65 -12.48 -2.97 -7.68
C ASP A 65 -11.91 -4.16 -8.46
N ASP A 66 -12.28 -4.29 -9.71
CA ASP A 66 -11.85 -5.35 -10.61
C ASP A 66 -10.37 -5.21 -11.06
N LEU A 67 -9.77 -4.03 -10.92
CA LEU A 67 -8.35 -3.76 -11.18
C LEU A 67 -7.51 -3.65 -9.90
N GLN A 68 -8.14 -3.57 -8.75
CA GLN A 68 -7.48 -3.34 -7.47
C GLN A 68 -6.36 -4.35 -7.21
N LEU A 69 -6.64 -5.65 -7.43
CA LEU A 69 -5.64 -6.71 -7.24
C LEU A 69 -4.42 -6.50 -8.14
N ALA A 70 -4.63 -6.29 -9.44
CA ALA A 70 -3.54 -6.12 -10.40
C ALA A 70 -2.70 -4.86 -10.09
N THR A 71 -3.37 -3.78 -9.69
CA THR A 71 -2.70 -2.52 -9.33
C THR A 71 -1.88 -2.65 -8.06
N VAL A 72 -2.42 -3.33 -7.03
CA VAL A 72 -1.68 -3.60 -5.79
C VAL A 72 -0.44 -4.44 -6.09
N TYR A 73 -0.55 -5.48 -6.93
CA TYR A 73 0.59 -6.28 -7.35
C TYR A 73 1.64 -5.45 -8.09
N ALA A 74 1.21 -4.61 -9.04
CA ALA A 74 2.13 -3.76 -9.79
C ALA A 74 2.83 -2.73 -8.89
N ALA A 75 2.08 -2.04 -8.02
CA ALA A 75 2.62 -1.03 -7.11
C ALA A 75 3.60 -1.63 -6.09
N THR A 76 3.24 -2.79 -5.53
CA THR A 76 4.08 -3.45 -4.53
C THR A 76 5.29 -4.14 -5.14
N GLY A 77 5.16 -4.70 -6.35
CA GLY A 77 6.28 -5.21 -7.13
C GLY A 77 7.29 -4.10 -7.43
N PHE A 78 6.80 -2.98 -7.95
CA PHE A 78 7.61 -1.79 -8.21
C PHE A 78 8.35 -1.29 -6.96
N ALA A 79 7.66 -1.17 -5.81
CA ALA A 79 8.28 -0.77 -4.55
C ALA A 79 9.36 -1.76 -4.07
N THR A 80 9.13 -3.05 -4.30
CA THR A 80 10.10 -4.10 -3.97
C THR A 80 11.34 -4.01 -4.87
N ASP A 81 11.15 -3.82 -6.16
CA ASP A 81 12.25 -3.70 -7.13
C ASP A 81 13.13 -2.50 -6.81
N ILE A 82 12.54 -1.35 -6.50
CA ILE A 82 13.29 -0.17 -6.03
C ILE A 82 14.07 -0.48 -4.75
N THR A 83 13.45 -1.17 -3.78
CA THR A 83 14.13 -1.52 -2.52
C THR A 83 15.33 -2.41 -2.76
N VAL A 84 15.20 -3.39 -3.65
CA VAL A 84 16.30 -4.30 -4.01
C VAL A 84 17.41 -3.56 -4.77
N GLN A 85 17.05 -2.68 -5.70
CA GLN A 85 18.03 -1.91 -6.50
C GLN A 85 18.81 -0.91 -5.64
N ASN A 86 18.18 -0.34 -4.62
CA ASN A 86 18.79 0.64 -3.74
C ASN A 86 19.62 0.02 -2.59
N GLY A 87 19.80 -1.26 -2.55
CA GLY A 87 20.49 -2.13 -1.58
C GLY A 87 21.19 -1.49 -0.36
N ASP A 88 22.08 -0.54 -0.59
CA ASP A 88 22.84 0.18 0.45
C ASP A 88 22.13 1.46 0.94
N VAL A 89 21.07 1.93 0.27
CA VAL A 89 20.31 3.11 0.66
C VAL A 89 19.02 2.66 1.32
N GLY A 90 18.82 3.05 2.57
CA GLY A 90 17.62 2.68 3.34
C GLY A 90 16.34 3.13 2.62
N THR A 91 15.47 2.18 2.30
CA THR A 91 14.18 2.42 1.65
C THR A 91 13.05 2.30 2.67
N ALA A 92 12.07 3.21 2.63
CA ALA A 92 10.86 3.14 3.45
C ALA A 92 9.62 3.00 2.57
N LEU A 93 8.86 1.93 2.77
CA LEU A 93 7.53 1.77 2.19
C LEU A 93 6.47 2.09 3.23
N LEU A 94 5.68 3.12 2.98
CA LEU A 94 4.56 3.52 3.84
C LEU A 94 3.25 3.20 3.13
N SER A 95 2.44 2.35 3.74
CA SER A 95 1.11 2.00 3.23
C SER A 95 0.05 2.60 4.13
N ASP A 96 -0.73 3.52 3.58
CA ASP A 96 -1.88 4.10 4.27
C ASP A 96 -3.14 3.28 4.00
N GLU A 97 -4.01 3.23 5.00
CA GLU A 97 -5.29 2.50 4.94
C GLU A 97 -5.16 1.02 4.50
N LEU A 98 -4.16 0.32 5.04
CA LEU A 98 -3.88 -1.07 4.69
C LEU A 98 -5.10 -2.00 4.86
N TRP A 99 -6.05 -1.66 5.74
CA TRP A 99 -7.27 -2.41 5.96
C TRP A 99 -8.09 -2.61 4.68
N LYS A 100 -8.02 -1.69 3.72
CA LYS A 100 -8.70 -1.84 2.41
C LYS A 100 -8.25 -3.09 1.66
N LEU A 101 -7.04 -3.56 1.92
CA LEU A 101 -6.48 -4.79 1.33
C LEU A 101 -6.70 -6.02 2.21
N LEU A 102 -7.13 -5.85 3.46
CA LEU A 102 -7.29 -6.91 4.45
C LEU A 102 -8.74 -7.08 4.92
N GLY A 103 -9.65 -6.19 4.52
CA GLY A 103 -11.05 -6.21 4.90
C GLY A 103 -11.81 -7.45 4.40
N ALA A 104 -13.01 -7.69 4.93
CA ALA A 104 -13.81 -8.88 4.66
C ALA A 104 -14.06 -9.15 3.15
N ASN A 105 -14.17 -8.10 2.34
CA ASN A 105 -14.40 -8.19 0.90
C ASN A 105 -13.12 -8.19 0.06
N SER A 106 -11.96 -8.16 0.71
CA SER A 106 -10.67 -8.10 0.02
C SER A 106 -10.29 -9.45 -0.57
N ASN A 107 -9.45 -9.42 -1.62
CA ASN A 107 -8.95 -10.64 -2.23
C ASN A 107 -7.86 -11.28 -1.35
N PRO A 108 -8.01 -12.56 -0.93
CA PRO A 108 -7.03 -13.24 -0.10
C PRO A 108 -5.62 -13.28 -0.71
N LEU A 109 -5.50 -13.32 -2.04
CA LEU A 109 -4.21 -13.28 -2.73
C LEU A 109 -3.53 -11.93 -2.56
N ALA A 110 -4.28 -10.82 -2.64
CA ALA A 110 -3.74 -9.47 -2.41
C ALA A 110 -3.26 -9.33 -0.96
N ALA A 111 -4.03 -9.84 -0.01
CA ALA A 111 -3.69 -9.82 1.41
C ALA A 111 -2.42 -10.65 1.71
N ASP A 112 -2.31 -11.86 1.15
CA ASP A 112 -1.12 -12.71 1.29
C ASP A 112 0.12 -12.04 0.69
N TYR A 113 -0.02 -11.45 -0.50
CA TYR A 113 1.07 -10.74 -1.16
C TYR A 113 1.52 -9.53 -0.33
N THR A 114 0.60 -8.72 0.15
CA THR A 114 0.88 -7.55 1.01
C THR A 114 1.61 -7.96 2.29
N MET A 115 1.16 -9.03 2.94
CA MET A 115 1.83 -9.56 4.14
C MET A 115 3.25 -10.04 3.83
N ARG A 116 3.45 -10.73 2.72
CA ARG A 116 4.80 -11.19 2.30
C ARG A 116 5.71 -10.02 2.01
N MET A 117 5.18 -8.98 1.36
CA MET A 117 5.94 -7.79 1.01
C MET A 117 6.42 -7.02 2.24
N VAL A 118 5.57 -6.82 3.26
CA VAL A 118 5.96 -6.20 4.53
C VAL A 118 7.13 -6.97 5.17
N LYS A 119 7.13 -8.30 5.07
CA LYS A 119 8.23 -9.14 5.55
C LYS A 119 9.48 -9.03 4.68
N LEU A 120 9.32 -9.01 3.37
CA LEU A 120 10.42 -8.97 2.40
C LEU A 120 11.21 -7.67 2.49
N ILE A 121 10.53 -6.51 2.51
CA ILE A 121 11.18 -5.20 2.61
C ILE A 121 12.15 -5.15 3.78
N ARG A 122 11.74 -5.69 4.93
CA ARG A 122 12.60 -5.75 6.11
C ARG A 122 13.84 -6.62 5.90
N SER A 123 13.72 -7.75 5.17
CA SER A 123 14.86 -8.61 4.87
C SER A 123 15.86 -7.97 3.89
N GLN A 124 15.41 -6.98 3.12
CA GLN A 124 16.22 -6.20 2.19
C GLN A 124 16.77 -4.90 2.82
N GLY A 125 16.74 -4.76 4.15
CA GLY A 125 17.26 -3.57 4.83
C GLY A 125 16.32 -2.35 4.80
N GLY A 126 15.10 -2.51 4.26
CA GLY A 126 14.10 -1.46 4.22
C GLY A 126 13.21 -1.41 5.48
N VAL A 127 12.42 -0.36 5.59
CA VAL A 127 11.41 -0.16 6.63
C VAL A 127 10.02 -0.23 6.01
N ALA A 128 9.14 -1.05 6.57
CA ALA A 128 7.73 -1.05 6.24
C ALA A 128 6.93 -0.36 7.35
N GLY A 129 6.19 0.68 7.00
CA GLY A 129 5.23 1.36 7.86
C GLY A 129 3.81 1.15 7.32
N VAL A 130 2.89 0.79 8.20
CA VAL A 130 1.49 0.56 7.84
C VAL A 130 0.58 1.35 8.76
N THR A 131 -0.46 1.95 8.21
CA THR A 131 -1.51 2.60 9.00
C THR A 131 -2.85 1.91 8.78
N SER A 132 -3.71 1.96 9.78
CA SER A 132 -5.07 1.46 9.72
C SER A 132 -5.96 2.29 10.64
N GLN A 133 -7.19 2.53 10.24
CA GLN A 133 -8.17 3.25 11.05
C GLN A 133 -8.91 2.33 12.01
N GLY A 134 -9.06 1.04 11.70
CA GLY A 134 -9.76 0.06 12.52
C GLY A 134 -9.02 -1.27 12.61
N MET A 135 -8.98 -1.83 13.81
CA MET A 135 -8.43 -3.16 14.03
C MET A 135 -9.40 -4.25 13.57
N ALA A 136 -10.71 -4.00 13.72
CA ALA A 136 -11.74 -4.93 13.28
C ALA A 136 -11.61 -5.25 11.79
N ASP A 137 -11.40 -4.22 10.97
CA ASP A 137 -11.23 -4.38 9.52
C ASP A 137 -9.96 -5.16 9.17
N MET A 138 -8.86 -4.90 9.87
CA MET A 138 -7.62 -5.67 9.69
C MET A 138 -7.79 -7.15 10.04
N MET A 139 -8.70 -7.47 10.95
CA MET A 139 -8.96 -8.86 11.41
C MET A 139 -10.13 -9.52 10.68
N ALA A 140 -10.78 -8.85 9.73
CA ALA A 140 -11.99 -9.35 9.10
C ALA A 140 -11.74 -10.49 8.10
N LEU A 141 -10.60 -10.48 7.40
CA LEU A 141 -10.29 -11.48 6.37
C LEU A 141 -9.66 -12.73 6.99
N ASP A 142 -10.20 -13.90 6.62
CA ASP A 142 -9.66 -15.22 6.98
C ASP A 142 -9.35 -15.38 8.49
N GLY A 143 -10.29 -14.94 9.33
CA GLY A 143 -10.16 -15.03 10.79
C GLY A 143 -9.00 -14.20 11.37
N GLY A 144 -8.56 -13.15 10.67
CA GLY A 144 -7.48 -12.27 11.11
C GLY A 144 -6.07 -12.77 10.81
N LYS A 145 -5.92 -13.83 10.04
CA LYS A 145 -4.62 -14.44 9.72
C LYS A 145 -3.62 -13.41 9.15
N TYR A 146 -4.06 -12.61 8.18
CA TYR A 146 -3.20 -11.63 7.51
C TYR A 146 -2.89 -10.44 8.40
N GLY A 147 -3.90 -9.87 9.06
CA GLY A 147 -3.73 -8.76 9.99
C GLY A 147 -2.80 -9.11 11.16
N LYS A 148 -3.00 -10.29 11.76
CA LYS A 148 -2.08 -10.82 12.77
C LYS A 148 -0.66 -10.98 12.25
N GLY A 149 -0.49 -11.54 11.05
CA GLY A 149 0.83 -11.73 10.45
C GLY A 149 1.57 -10.41 10.21
N ILE A 150 0.87 -9.34 9.89
CA ILE A 150 1.44 -7.99 9.75
C ILE A 150 1.77 -7.42 11.14
N LEU A 151 0.84 -7.48 12.09
CA LEU A 151 1.07 -6.98 13.46
C LEU A 151 2.26 -7.66 14.14
N ASP A 152 2.40 -8.96 13.97
CA ASP A 152 3.53 -9.73 14.52
C ASP A 152 4.86 -9.32 13.87
N SER A 153 4.81 -8.89 12.60
CA SER A 153 5.99 -8.40 11.88
C SER A 153 6.38 -6.97 12.30
N CYS A 154 5.44 -6.18 12.80
CA CYS A 154 5.69 -4.81 13.26
C CYS A 154 6.23 -4.81 14.69
N ARG A 155 7.51 -4.51 14.87
CA ARG A 155 8.13 -4.42 16.20
C ARG A 155 7.73 -3.15 16.95
N ILE A 156 7.48 -2.08 16.23
CA ILE A 156 7.04 -0.79 16.76
C ILE A 156 5.57 -0.61 16.37
N LYS A 157 4.72 -0.33 17.34
CA LYS A 157 3.30 -0.03 17.14
C LYS A 157 2.97 1.25 17.86
N PHE A 158 2.22 2.13 17.22
CA PHE A 158 1.72 3.36 17.81
C PHE A 158 0.20 3.33 17.78
N ILE A 159 -0.42 3.27 18.95
CA ILE A 159 -1.85 3.12 19.11
C ILE A 159 -2.41 4.47 19.54
N MET A 160 -3.19 5.08 18.67
CA MET A 160 -3.85 6.37 18.92
C MET A 160 -5.18 6.16 19.63
N GLN A 161 -5.90 7.26 19.87
CA GLN A 161 -7.24 7.21 20.45
C GLN A 161 -8.18 6.35 19.61
N MET A 162 -8.98 5.53 20.27
CA MET A 162 -10.03 4.74 19.65
C MET A 162 -11.20 4.54 20.60
N GLU A 163 -12.34 4.12 20.05
CA GLU A 163 -13.56 3.83 20.80
C GLU A 163 -13.41 2.56 21.66
N ASP A 164 -14.23 2.45 22.70
CA ASP A 164 -14.14 1.35 23.70
C ASP A 164 -14.17 -0.04 23.09
N GLN A 165 -14.96 -0.28 22.03
CA GLN A 165 -15.07 -1.58 21.38
C GLN A 165 -13.77 -1.96 20.67
N GLU A 166 -13.19 -1.01 19.92
CA GLU A 166 -11.91 -1.19 19.25
C GLU A 166 -10.76 -1.33 20.24
N ALA A 167 -10.76 -0.54 21.31
CA ALA A 167 -9.75 -0.63 22.37
C ALA A 167 -9.73 -2.02 23.05
N ARG A 168 -10.88 -2.62 23.28
CA ARG A 168 -10.98 -4.00 23.80
C ARG A 168 -10.47 -5.05 22.80
N LEU A 169 -10.74 -4.85 21.52
CA LEU A 169 -10.22 -5.74 20.47
C LEU A 169 -8.68 -5.66 20.43
N VAL A 170 -8.14 -4.45 20.46
CA VAL A 170 -6.69 -4.22 20.53
C VAL A 170 -6.08 -4.80 21.81
N GLN A 171 -6.76 -4.65 22.95
CA GLN A 171 -6.35 -5.26 24.23
C GLN A 171 -6.13 -6.77 24.07
N ASN A 172 -7.11 -7.46 23.48
CA ASN A 172 -7.02 -8.91 23.30
C ASN A 172 -5.92 -9.35 22.31
N ILE A 173 -5.69 -8.57 21.27
CA ILE A 173 -4.72 -8.91 20.23
C ILE A 173 -3.28 -8.62 20.69
N LEU A 174 -3.07 -7.51 21.40
CA LEU A 174 -1.76 -7.05 21.82
C LEU A 174 -1.46 -7.35 23.30
N ASN A 175 -2.37 -8.00 24.02
CA ASN A 175 -2.27 -8.34 25.44
C ASN A 175 -2.00 -7.09 26.31
N LEU A 176 -2.76 -6.01 26.07
CA LEU A 176 -2.66 -4.79 26.86
C LEU A 176 -3.35 -4.96 28.22
N THR A 177 -2.88 -4.22 29.21
CA THR A 177 -3.53 -4.15 30.53
C THR A 177 -4.84 -3.35 30.46
N GLU A 178 -5.68 -3.47 31.48
CA GLU A 178 -6.91 -2.67 31.57
C GLU A 178 -6.63 -1.17 31.69
N GLU A 179 -5.55 -0.80 32.38
CA GLU A 179 -5.12 0.57 32.54
C GLU A 179 -4.71 1.18 31.19
N GLU A 180 -3.91 0.45 30.41
CA GLU A 180 -3.50 0.84 29.06
C GLU A 180 -4.72 1.00 28.14
N THR A 181 -5.65 0.07 28.22
CA THR A 181 -6.90 0.13 27.43
C THR A 181 -7.74 1.35 27.78
N LYS A 182 -7.92 1.62 29.08
CA LYS A 182 -8.61 2.85 29.54
C LYS A 182 -7.87 4.12 29.13
N MET A 183 -6.56 4.07 29.03
CA MET A 183 -5.74 5.20 28.59
C MET A 183 -5.95 5.48 27.10
N ILE A 184 -5.98 4.45 26.24
CA ILE A 184 -6.20 4.56 24.81
C ILE A 184 -7.53 5.26 24.49
N THR A 185 -8.60 4.98 25.23
CA THR A 185 -9.92 5.61 25.01
C THR A 185 -9.95 7.10 25.41
N ARG A 186 -8.98 7.56 26.20
CA ARG A 186 -8.90 8.93 26.73
C ARG A 186 -7.85 9.82 26.09
N PHE A 187 -7.03 9.28 25.21
CA PHE A 187 -6.01 10.05 24.50
C PHE A 187 -6.63 11.21 23.74
N ARG A 188 -5.90 12.29 23.66
CA ARG A 188 -6.23 13.44 22.82
C ARG A 188 -5.60 13.28 21.45
N ARG A 189 -6.01 14.14 20.53
CA ARG A 189 -5.43 14.16 19.18
C ARG A 189 -3.92 14.31 19.23
N GLY A 190 -3.20 13.35 18.61
CA GLY A 190 -1.74 13.30 18.57
C GLY A 190 -1.10 12.55 19.74
N GLU A 191 -1.85 12.18 20.77
CA GLU A 191 -1.40 11.31 21.85
C GLU A 191 -1.59 9.84 21.47
N GLY A 192 -0.79 8.96 22.06
CA GLY A 192 -0.91 7.52 21.82
C GLY A 192 -0.04 6.68 22.72
N LEU A 193 -0.22 5.38 22.63
CA LEU A 193 0.59 4.38 23.30
C LEU A 193 1.64 3.85 22.32
N LEU A 194 2.90 4.10 22.60
CA LEU A 194 4.03 3.56 21.86
C LEU A 194 4.41 2.20 22.42
N CYS A 195 4.23 1.15 21.62
CA CYS A 195 4.61 -0.22 21.97
C CYS A 195 5.88 -0.61 21.21
N ILE A 196 6.95 -0.94 21.92
CA ILE A 196 8.22 -1.41 21.34
C ILE A 196 8.56 -2.76 21.99
N GLY A 197 8.25 -3.84 21.29
CA GLY A 197 8.31 -5.18 21.87
C GLY A 197 7.36 -5.32 23.04
N HIS A 198 7.90 -5.54 24.25
CA HIS A 198 7.13 -5.64 25.50
C HIS A 198 7.03 -4.33 26.29
N ASN A 199 7.68 -3.28 25.83
CA ASN A 199 7.66 -1.99 26.51
C ASN A 199 6.56 -1.11 25.93
N HIS A 200 5.64 -0.65 26.79
CA HIS A 200 4.56 0.23 26.43
C HIS A 200 4.77 1.57 27.13
N VAL A 201 4.81 2.65 26.36
CA VAL A 201 5.06 3.99 26.86
C VAL A 201 3.99 4.95 26.34
N PRO A 202 3.21 5.58 27.23
CA PRO A 202 2.33 6.67 26.82
C PRO A 202 3.14 7.80 26.23
N SER A 203 2.83 8.18 25.00
CA SER A 203 3.51 9.28 24.31
C SER A 203 2.63 10.50 24.35
N PRO A 204 3.11 11.61 24.91
CA PRO A 204 2.44 12.91 24.72
C PRO A 204 2.51 13.25 23.24
N SER A 205 1.65 14.18 22.80
CA SER A 205 1.50 14.57 21.41
C SER A 205 2.81 14.55 20.62
N MET A 206 2.84 13.77 19.53
CA MET A 206 3.99 13.69 18.62
C MET A 206 4.22 15.00 17.86
N CYS A 207 3.24 15.92 17.88
CA CYS A 207 3.37 17.26 17.32
C CYS A 207 3.51 18.29 18.44
N PRO A 208 4.64 19.03 18.52
CA PRO A 208 4.75 20.13 19.46
C PRO A 208 3.63 21.14 19.22
N PRO A 209 2.99 21.68 20.29
CA PRO A 209 1.98 22.71 20.15
C PRO A 209 2.62 23.93 19.46
N GLY A 210 2.16 24.26 18.28
CA GLY A 210 2.66 25.36 17.45
C GLY A 210 2.98 25.01 16.00
N ASN A 211 3.22 23.76 15.66
CA ASN A 211 3.53 23.35 14.28
C ASN A 211 2.37 22.67 13.54
N MET A 212 1.20 22.57 14.14
CA MET A 212 -0.01 22.21 13.39
C MET A 212 -0.44 23.41 12.56
N ARG A 213 0.21 23.65 11.43
CA ARG A 213 -0.49 24.39 10.37
C ARG A 213 -1.68 23.50 9.99
N PRO A 214 -2.92 24.01 10.02
CA PRO A 214 -4.04 23.31 9.44
C PRO A 214 -3.61 22.94 8.02
N LEU A 215 -3.71 21.68 7.64
CA LEU A 215 -3.57 21.31 6.23
C LEU A 215 -4.53 22.26 5.48
N PRO A 216 -4.07 22.94 4.44
CA PRO A 216 -4.96 23.77 3.65
C PRO A 216 -6.15 22.90 3.25
N PRO A 217 -7.38 23.42 3.27
CA PRO A 217 -8.53 22.67 2.81
C PRO A 217 -8.16 22.10 1.45
N ARG A 218 -8.40 20.80 1.23
CA ARG A 218 -8.18 20.20 -0.09
C ARG A 218 -8.82 21.13 -1.10
N PRO A 219 -8.12 21.56 -2.16
CA PRO A 219 -8.75 22.36 -3.17
C PRO A 219 -9.92 21.53 -3.72
N LEU A 220 -11.15 21.98 -3.42
CA LEU A 220 -12.39 21.45 -3.96
C LEU A 220 -12.50 21.94 -5.41
N THR A 221 -11.61 21.50 -6.29
CA THR A 221 -11.85 21.62 -7.73
C THR A 221 -10.76 20.84 -8.47
N CYS A 222 -11.04 19.60 -8.82
CA CYS A 222 -10.78 19.25 -10.20
C CYS A 222 -11.89 19.97 -11.00
N GLU A 223 -11.57 21.12 -11.57
CA GLU A 223 -12.41 21.72 -12.59
C GLU A 223 -12.62 20.68 -13.69
N GLN A 224 -13.89 20.54 -14.08
CA GLN A 224 -14.34 19.76 -15.21
C GLN A 224 -13.64 20.26 -16.49
N GLY A 225 -12.41 19.81 -16.70
CA GLY A 225 -11.64 19.98 -17.92
C GLY A 225 -11.94 18.79 -18.84
N ASN A 226 -12.86 19.07 -19.75
CA ASN A 226 -13.03 18.49 -21.09
C ASN A 226 -12.83 16.97 -21.26
N LYS A 227 -13.94 16.30 -21.53
CA LYS A 227 -14.07 14.90 -21.96
C LYS A 227 -13.34 14.62 -23.25
N GLN A 228 -12.02 14.54 -23.23
CA GLN A 228 -11.22 13.93 -24.31
C GLN A 228 -9.92 13.38 -23.73
N GLY A 229 -9.83 12.07 -23.65
CA GLY A 229 -8.60 11.34 -23.34
C GLY A 229 -8.31 11.15 -21.86
N TRP A 230 -8.79 10.07 -21.28
CA TRP A 230 -8.28 9.55 -20.02
C TRP A 230 -6.83 9.12 -20.21
N ASN A 231 -5.92 10.03 -19.91
CA ASN A 231 -4.53 9.66 -19.66
C ASN A 231 -4.42 9.33 -18.18
N SER A 232 -4.62 8.05 -17.84
CA SER A 232 -4.36 7.54 -16.51
C SER A 232 -2.85 7.41 -16.32
N SER A 233 -2.18 8.54 -16.16
CA SER A 233 -0.86 8.54 -15.56
C SER A 233 -1.01 8.17 -14.09
N LEU A 234 -0.40 7.08 -13.64
CA LEU A 234 -0.02 6.91 -12.24
C LEU A 234 0.69 8.21 -11.85
N MET A 235 -0.02 9.08 -11.12
CA MET A 235 0.51 10.41 -10.79
C MET A 235 1.56 10.27 -9.69
N ALA A 236 2.82 10.16 -10.10
CA ALA A 236 3.91 10.59 -9.22
C ALA A 236 3.83 12.13 -9.10
N ARG A 237 3.27 12.66 -8.01
CA ARG A 237 3.27 14.10 -7.77
C ARG A 237 4.62 14.51 -7.22
N LYS A 238 5.33 15.34 -7.96
CA LYS A 238 6.50 16.08 -7.44
C LYS A 238 6.00 17.05 -6.37
N CYS A 239 6.31 16.78 -5.11
CA CYS A 239 6.26 17.81 -4.06
C CYS A 239 7.52 18.68 -4.20
N ARG A 240 7.34 19.97 -4.52
CA ARG A 240 8.38 20.98 -4.39
C ARG A 240 8.42 21.52 -2.95
#